data_e99ba9dc510ebbee0045db32c078f6d5
#
_entry.id   e99ba9dc510ebbee0045db32c078f6d5
#
_cell.length_a   1.000
_cell.length_b   1.000
_cell.length_c   1.000
_cell.angle_alpha   90.00
_cell.angle_beta   90.00
_cell.angle_gamma   90.00
#
_symmetry.space_group_name_H-M   'P 1'
#
loop_
_entity.id
_entity.type
_entity.pdbx_description
1 polymer ?
#
loop_
_entity_poly.entity_id
_entity_poly.type
_entity_poly.pdbx_seq_one_letter_code
_entity_poly.pdbx_strand_id
1 'polypeptide(L)'
;MLHAFAGGTDGANPNGGLVLNSNGTLFGTTYTGGNQSCQYFQDEIGCGTAFELRRPTKKGGAWAERQLHVFTDGSDGATPNGGLIRDANGALYGTGQGGANRGQGIVFRLEGKSGGRWEDITIYDFPSNDLNGSSPLAGLILDAKGNLWGTASSGGTDGGGTIFRLRPAGKSWSFTVLHDFTGAPDGSRPSASLIFDAAGNLYGTTQYSGSGQACGNYGCGTVFEVWP
;
A
#
# COMPACT_ATOMS: atom_id res chain seq x y z
N MET A 1 -21.00 -14.06 -4.39
CA MET A 1 -20.36 -13.37 -3.26
C MET A 1 -19.45 -14.37 -2.56
N LEU A 2 -18.21 -14.00 -2.24
CA LEU A 2 -17.23 -14.90 -1.59
C LEU A 2 -17.19 -14.67 -0.07
N HIS A 3 -17.13 -13.41 0.34
CA HIS A 3 -17.17 -12.94 1.72
C HIS A 3 -17.84 -11.56 1.77
N ALA A 4 -18.55 -11.26 2.83
CA ALA A 4 -19.12 -9.94 3.12
C ALA A 4 -18.56 -9.49 4.48
N PHE A 5 -17.73 -8.48 4.46
CA PHE A 5 -17.17 -7.93 5.69
C PHE A 5 -18.26 -7.33 6.57
N ALA A 6 -18.28 -7.75 7.83
CA ALA A 6 -19.28 -7.32 8.80
C ALA A 6 -18.87 -6.08 9.61
N GLY A 7 -17.67 -5.57 9.38
CA GLY A 7 -17.10 -4.54 10.25
C GLY A 7 -16.59 -5.12 11.58
N GLY A 8 -16.28 -4.22 12.53
CA GLY A 8 -15.76 -4.67 13.81
C GLY A 8 -14.44 -5.43 13.64
N THR A 9 -14.31 -6.57 14.30
CA THR A 9 -13.08 -7.39 14.20
C THR A 9 -12.88 -8.06 12.85
N ASP A 10 -13.92 -8.20 12.03
CA ASP A 10 -13.87 -8.84 10.70
C ASP A 10 -13.13 -7.96 9.65
N GLY A 11 -13.02 -6.66 9.91
CA GLY A 11 -12.52 -5.69 8.94
C GLY A 11 -13.65 -4.98 8.19
N ALA A 12 -13.34 -3.86 7.57
CA ALA A 12 -14.28 -3.05 6.79
C ALA A 12 -13.56 -2.26 5.67
N ASN A 13 -14.33 -1.84 4.68
CA ASN A 13 -13.84 -1.01 3.57
C ASN A 13 -12.64 -1.63 2.82
N PRO A 14 -12.80 -2.78 2.14
CA PRO A 14 -11.75 -3.36 1.31
C PRO A 14 -11.55 -2.51 0.05
N ASN A 15 -10.53 -1.63 0.04
CA ASN A 15 -10.25 -0.71 -1.07
C ASN A 15 -9.17 -1.21 -2.03
N GLY A 16 -8.23 -2.02 -1.55
CA GLY A 16 -7.13 -2.51 -2.34
C GLY A 16 -7.51 -3.61 -3.33
N GLY A 17 -6.70 -3.77 -4.38
CA GLY A 17 -6.79 -4.91 -5.28
C GLY A 17 -6.45 -6.23 -4.57
N LEU A 18 -6.96 -7.34 -5.11
CA LEU A 18 -6.69 -8.68 -4.59
C LEU A 18 -5.48 -9.33 -5.28
N VAL A 19 -4.73 -10.11 -4.52
CA VAL A 19 -3.70 -11.02 -5.03
C VAL A 19 -4.23 -12.44 -5.05
N LEU A 20 -4.11 -13.12 -6.17
CA LEU A 20 -4.45 -14.53 -6.33
C LEU A 20 -3.17 -15.37 -6.39
N ASN A 21 -3.04 -16.39 -5.54
CA ASN A 21 -1.96 -17.34 -5.65
C ASN A 21 -2.34 -18.55 -6.53
N SER A 22 -1.36 -19.43 -6.81
CA SER A 22 -1.53 -20.58 -7.71
C SER A 22 -2.51 -21.64 -7.21
N ASN A 23 -2.81 -21.70 -5.91
CA ASN A 23 -3.79 -22.63 -5.32
C ASN A 23 -5.20 -22.04 -5.21
N GLY A 24 -5.41 -20.82 -5.72
CA GLY A 24 -6.71 -20.17 -5.73
C GLY A 24 -7.06 -19.41 -4.43
N THR A 25 -6.10 -19.19 -3.52
CA THR A 25 -6.30 -18.31 -2.35
C THR A 25 -6.17 -16.85 -2.77
N LEU A 26 -7.10 -16.02 -2.33
CA LEU A 26 -7.07 -14.58 -2.50
C LEU A 26 -6.51 -13.91 -1.24
N PHE A 27 -5.72 -12.85 -1.44
CA PHE A 27 -5.21 -12.00 -0.36
C PHE A 27 -5.61 -10.56 -0.62
N GLY A 28 -5.91 -9.82 0.44
CA GLY A 28 -6.29 -8.42 0.37
C GLY A 28 -6.15 -7.72 1.70
N THR A 29 -6.56 -6.46 1.72
CA THR A 29 -6.58 -5.62 2.91
C THR A 29 -7.94 -4.98 3.10
N THR A 30 -8.29 -4.66 4.35
CA THR A 30 -9.40 -3.76 4.67
C THR A 30 -8.81 -2.47 5.23
N TYR A 31 -9.37 -1.33 4.82
CA TYR A 31 -8.91 -0.01 5.24
C TYR A 31 -9.16 0.25 6.73
N THR A 32 -10.30 -0.20 7.24
CA THR A 32 -10.73 -0.05 8.63
C THR A 32 -11.16 -1.38 9.25
N GLY A 33 -11.66 -1.37 10.48
CA GLY A 33 -11.98 -2.57 11.25
C GLY A 33 -10.74 -3.21 11.86
N GLY A 34 -10.85 -4.44 12.33
CA GLY A 34 -9.80 -5.15 13.05
C GLY A 34 -9.71 -4.71 14.51
N ASN A 35 -8.72 -3.94 14.88
CA ASN A 35 -8.51 -3.46 16.25
C ASN A 35 -9.50 -2.34 16.63
N GLN A 36 -10.48 -2.64 17.44
CA GLN A 36 -11.54 -1.71 17.84
C GLN A 36 -11.06 -0.58 18.79
N SER A 37 -9.86 -0.69 19.35
CA SER A 37 -9.24 0.37 20.15
C SER A 37 -8.53 1.42 19.29
N CYS A 38 -8.40 1.17 18.00
CA CYS A 38 -7.79 2.07 17.04
C CYS A 38 -8.83 3.02 16.47
N GLN A 39 -8.59 4.32 16.54
CA GLN A 39 -9.41 5.37 15.92
C GLN A 39 -8.51 6.25 15.06
N TYR A 40 -8.51 6.00 13.75
CA TYR A 40 -7.69 6.78 12.83
C TYR A 40 -8.42 8.05 12.34
N PHE A 41 -9.73 7.95 12.07
CA PHE A 41 -10.62 9.08 11.76
C PHE A 41 -11.85 9.09 12.67
N GLN A 42 -12.52 10.25 12.80
CA GLN A 42 -13.60 10.47 13.79
C GLN A 42 -14.73 9.44 13.75
N ASP A 43 -15.05 8.90 12.58
CA ASP A 43 -16.16 7.95 12.37
C ASP A 43 -15.69 6.56 11.92
N GLU A 44 -14.38 6.32 11.78
CA GLU A 44 -13.81 5.06 11.30
C GLU A 44 -13.10 4.32 12.43
N ILE A 45 -13.72 3.23 12.89
CA ILE A 45 -13.18 2.40 13.98
C ILE A 45 -12.32 1.29 13.39
N GLY A 46 -11.11 1.14 13.93
CA GLY A 46 -10.13 0.14 13.55
C GLY A 46 -9.11 0.63 12.52
N CYS A 47 -7.94 0.04 12.55
CA CYS A 47 -6.80 0.41 11.71
C CYS A 47 -6.59 -0.50 10.51
N GLY A 48 -7.57 -1.33 10.21
CA GLY A 48 -7.55 -2.23 9.07
C GLY A 48 -6.94 -3.59 9.35
N THR A 49 -7.09 -4.47 8.38
CA THR A 49 -6.59 -5.85 8.42
C THR A 49 -5.92 -6.24 7.10
N ALA A 50 -5.07 -7.25 7.14
CA ALA A 50 -4.72 -8.04 5.99
C ALA A 50 -5.38 -9.42 6.13
N PHE A 51 -5.96 -9.94 5.06
CA PHE A 51 -6.74 -11.18 5.08
C PHE A 51 -6.39 -12.12 3.93
N GLU A 52 -6.74 -13.39 4.11
CA GLU A 52 -6.83 -14.38 3.03
C GLU A 52 -8.24 -14.94 2.92
N LEU A 53 -8.67 -15.21 1.71
CA LEU A 53 -9.88 -15.98 1.41
C LEU A 53 -9.46 -17.30 0.76
N ARG A 54 -9.72 -18.40 1.44
CA ARG A 54 -9.43 -19.75 0.95
C ARG A 54 -10.60 -20.35 0.22
N ARG A 55 -10.29 -20.90 -0.95
CA ARG A 55 -11.27 -21.60 -1.77
C ARG A 55 -11.82 -22.82 -1.04
N PRO A 56 -13.14 -23.08 -1.10
CA PRO A 56 -13.72 -24.29 -0.54
C PRO A 56 -13.18 -25.53 -1.26
N THR A 57 -12.98 -26.62 -0.53
CA THR A 57 -12.55 -27.92 -1.08
C THR A 57 -13.64 -28.62 -1.91
N LYS A 58 -14.90 -28.25 -1.67
CA LYS A 58 -16.07 -28.79 -2.42
C LYS A 58 -16.71 -27.68 -3.24
N LYS A 59 -17.10 -27.99 -4.50
CA LYS A 59 -17.83 -27.05 -5.36
C LYS A 59 -19.11 -26.58 -4.66
N GLY A 60 -19.32 -25.25 -4.63
CA GLY A 60 -20.48 -24.63 -3.98
C GLY A 60 -20.34 -24.45 -2.46
N GLY A 61 -19.24 -24.86 -1.86
CA GLY A 61 -18.95 -24.59 -0.44
C GLY A 61 -18.67 -23.10 -0.18
N ALA A 62 -18.72 -22.71 1.09
CA ALA A 62 -18.37 -21.36 1.51
C ALA A 62 -16.84 -21.14 1.46
N TRP A 63 -16.42 -19.95 1.06
CA TRP A 63 -15.05 -19.51 1.21
C TRP A 63 -14.74 -19.24 2.69
N ALA A 64 -13.53 -19.55 3.10
CA ALA A 64 -13.07 -19.33 4.47
C ALA A 64 -12.18 -18.09 4.49
N GLU A 65 -12.63 -17.07 5.22
CA GLU A 65 -11.83 -15.90 5.54
C GLU A 65 -10.91 -16.22 6.72
N ARG A 66 -9.70 -15.65 6.70
CA ARG A 66 -8.78 -15.62 7.83
C ARG A 66 -7.97 -14.34 7.82
N GLN A 67 -7.90 -13.69 8.96
CA GLN A 67 -7.01 -12.56 9.15
C GLN A 67 -5.55 -13.03 9.23
N LEU A 68 -4.70 -12.36 8.50
CA LEU A 68 -3.24 -12.56 8.51
C LEU A 68 -2.57 -11.62 9.49
N HIS A 69 -3.06 -10.38 9.54
CA HIS A 69 -2.59 -9.32 10.42
C HIS A 69 -3.73 -8.34 10.74
N VAL A 70 -3.71 -7.79 11.95
CA VAL A 70 -4.61 -6.73 12.42
C VAL A 70 -3.75 -5.54 12.79
N PHE A 71 -3.85 -4.48 12.01
CA PHE A 71 -3.06 -3.25 12.23
C PHE A 71 -3.46 -2.54 13.52
N THR A 72 -2.48 -1.94 14.20
CA THR A 72 -2.68 -1.38 15.56
C THR A 72 -2.44 0.12 15.67
N ASP A 73 -2.08 0.80 14.58
CA ASP A 73 -1.60 2.20 14.55
C ASP A 73 -0.29 2.42 15.34
N GLY A 74 0.37 1.33 15.62
CA GLY A 74 1.71 1.29 16.21
C GLY A 74 2.80 1.22 15.15
N SER A 75 3.90 0.54 15.47
CA SER A 75 5.01 0.31 14.54
C SER A 75 4.63 -0.51 13.30
N ASP A 76 3.51 -1.21 13.35
CA ASP A 76 2.93 -2.01 12.27
C ASP A 76 2.06 -1.21 11.29
N GLY A 77 1.89 0.10 11.55
CA GLY A 77 1.12 1.00 10.68
C GLY A 77 -0.39 0.92 10.87
N ALA A 78 -1.10 1.58 9.96
CA ALA A 78 -2.55 1.66 9.94
C ALA A 78 -3.09 1.89 8.53
N THR A 79 -4.38 1.63 8.36
CA THR A 79 -5.17 1.97 7.18
C THR A 79 -4.50 1.57 5.86
N PRO A 80 -4.30 0.25 5.63
CA PRO A 80 -3.74 -0.24 4.36
C PRO A 80 -4.74 0.02 3.23
N ASN A 81 -4.41 0.98 2.37
CA ASN A 81 -5.28 1.44 1.29
C ASN A 81 -4.91 0.83 -0.07
N GLY A 82 -3.62 0.70 -0.33
CA GLY A 82 -3.12 0.03 -1.52
C GLY A 82 -3.35 -1.48 -1.49
N GLY A 83 -3.47 -2.09 -2.68
CA GLY A 83 -3.53 -3.55 -2.79
C GLY A 83 -2.20 -4.19 -2.38
N LEU A 84 -2.25 -5.47 -2.03
CA LEU A 84 -1.06 -6.27 -1.78
C LEU A 84 -0.39 -6.69 -3.09
N ILE A 85 0.92 -6.92 -3.04
CA ILE A 85 1.65 -7.69 -4.04
C ILE A 85 2.32 -8.90 -3.38
N ARG A 86 2.64 -9.92 -4.17
CA ARG A 86 3.22 -11.16 -3.67
C ARG A 86 4.50 -11.51 -4.42
N ASP A 87 5.57 -11.84 -3.68
CA ASP A 87 6.80 -12.32 -4.30
C ASP A 87 6.76 -13.84 -4.61
N ALA A 88 7.80 -14.33 -5.27
CA ALA A 88 7.93 -15.74 -5.63
C ALA A 88 8.05 -16.68 -4.41
N ASN A 89 8.48 -16.17 -3.25
CA ASN A 89 8.61 -16.92 -2.00
C ASN A 89 7.29 -16.95 -1.21
N GLY A 90 6.30 -16.17 -1.63
CA GLY A 90 4.99 -16.11 -1.02
C GLY A 90 4.81 -15.01 0.03
N ALA A 91 5.80 -14.17 0.26
CA ALA A 91 5.64 -13.00 1.09
C ALA A 91 4.74 -11.96 0.41
N LEU A 92 3.94 -11.28 1.21
CA LEU A 92 3.03 -10.22 0.77
C LEU A 92 3.62 -8.87 1.18
N TYR A 93 3.47 -7.88 0.32
CA TYR A 93 3.94 -6.52 0.58
C TYR A 93 2.79 -5.54 0.35
N GLY A 94 2.73 -4.50 1.17
CA GLY A 94 1.73 -3.45 1.07
C GLY A 94 2.20 -2.15 1.69
N THR A 95 1.31 -1.17 1.65
CA THR A 95 1.49 0.16 2.25
C THR A 95 0.39 0.44 3.25
N GLY A 96 0.74 1.05 4.37
CA GLY A 96 -0.20 1.65 5.32
C GLY A 96 -0.11 3.17 5.25
N GLN A 97 -1.24 3.85 5.06
CA GLN A 97 -1.27 5.30 4.94
C GLN A 97 -0.86 6.01 6.23
N GLY A 98 -1.19 5.43 7.36
CA GLY A 98 -0.92 5.98 8.69
C GLY A 98 -0.15 5.01 9.56
N GLY A 99 -0.11 5.34 10.85
CA GLY A 99 0.60 4.57 11.85
C GLY A 99 2.11 4.79 11.78
N ALA A 100 2.81 3.80 12.32
CA ALA A 100 4.22 3.89 12.66
C ALA A 100 4.52 4.94 13.74
N ASN A 101 5.78 5.08 14.09
CA ASN A 101 6.17 5.98 15.19
C ASN A 101 5.92 7.48 14.88
N ARG A 102 5.54 7.82 13.64
CA ARG A 102 5.50 9.21 13.15
C ARG A 102 4.21 9.58 12.41
N GLY A 103 3.30 8.63 12.18
CA GLY A 103 2.01 8.85 11.54
C GLY A 103 2.06 9.16 10.03
N GLN A 104 3.23 9.00 9.39
CA GLN A 104 3.42 9.32 7.97
C GLN A 104 3.20 8.14 7.03
N GLY A 105 2.97 6.97 7.59
CA GLY A 105 2.74 5.73 6.86
C GLY A 105 3.95 4.82 6.79
N ILE A 106 3.73 3.62 6.28
CA ILE A 106 4.73 2.56 6.21
C ILE A 106 4.71 1.80 4.89
N VAL A 107 5.80 1.06 4.65
CA VAL A 107 5.80 -0.11 3.78
C VAL A 107 5.99 -1.35 4.66
N PHE A 108 5.13 -2.33 4.53
CA PHE A 108 5.16 -3.55 5.33
C PHE A 108 5.32 -4.81 4.47
N ARG A 109 5.76 -5.89 5.12
CA ARG A 109 5.86 -7.23 4.58
C ARG A 109 5.21 -8.21 5.53
N LEU A 110 4.38 -9.10 5.01
CA LEU A 110 3.82 -10.22 5.76
C LEU A 110 4.46 -11.52 5.29
N GLU A 111 5.03 -12.26 6.21
CA GLU A 111 5.64 -13.58 5.97
C GLU A 111 4.83 -14.70 6.59
N GLY A 112 4.47 -15.69 5.79
CA GLY A 112 3.92 -16.95 6.30
C GLY A 112 5.00 -17.77 7.05
N LYS A 113 4.70 -18.15 8.28
CA LYS A 113 5.58 -18.99 9.12
C LYS A 113 4.98 -20.39 9.31
N SER A 114 5.78 -21.30 9.86
CA SER A 114 5.33 -22.64 10.24
C SER A 114 4.12 -22.58 11.20
N GLY A 115 3.21 -23.55 11.07
CA GLY A 115 1.97 -23.56 11.84
C GLY A 115 0.91 -22.57 11.34
N GLY A 116 1.11 -21.98 10.16
CA GLY A 116 0.15 -21.10 9.50
C GLY A 116 0.10 -19.67 10.06
N ARG A 117 0.99 -19.31 10.99
CA ARG A 117 1.07 -17.92 11.47
C ARG A 117 1.66 -17.02 10.39
N TRP A 118 1.33 -15.73 10.48
CA TRP A 118 1.95 -14.69 9.68
C TRP A 118 2.69 -13.73 10.60
N GLU A 119 3.81 -13.23 10.15
CA GLU A 119 4.63 -12.24 10.83
C GLU A 119 4.59 -10.96 10.02
N ASP A 120 4.27 -9.86 10.69
CA ASP A 120 4.38 -8.52 10.14
C ASP A 120 5.79 -7.98 10.35
N ILE A 121 6.34 -7.35 9.31
CA ILE A 121 7.67 -6.74 9.31
C ILE A 121 7.53 -5.37 8.65
N THR A 122 7.69 -4.31 9.41
CA THR A 122 7.83 -2.97 8.85
C THR A 122 9.16 -2.87 8.11
N ILE A 123 9.10 -2.67 6.80
CA ILE A 123 10.28 -2.53 5.93
C ILE A 123 10.77 -1.10 5.89
N TYR A 124 9.86 -0.17 5.91
CA TYR A 124 10.15 1.26 5.89
C TYR A 124 9.10 2.06 6.65
N ASP A 125 9.55 2.97 7.50
CA ASP A 125 8.75 3.93 8.25
C ASP A 125 9.03 5.32 7.68
N PHE A 126 8.03 5.96 7.08
CA PHE A 126 8.18 7.28 6.48
C PHE A 126 8.49 8.31 7.58
N PRO A 127 9.55 9.12 7.42
CA PRO A 127 10.01 10.01 8.47
C PRO A 127 9.10 11.24 8.63
N SER A 128 9.00 11.75 9.86
CA SER A 128 8.16 12.91 10.20
C SER A 128 8.58 14.25 9.56
N ASN A 129 9.75 14.29 8.92
CA ASN A 129 10.21 15.48 8.20
C ASN A 129 9.65 15.56 6.77
N ASP A 130 8.85 14.58 6.36
CA ASP A 130 8.19 14.44 5.07
C ASP A 130 9.12 14.44 3.82
N LEU A 131 10.44 14.60 3.98
CA LEU A 131 11.38 14.72 2.84
C LEU A 131 11.43 13.49 1.94
N ASN A 132 11.08 12.32 2.47
CA ASN A 132 11.01 11.08 1.70
C ASN A 132 9.60 10.78 1.16
N GLY A 133 8.67 11.70 1.37
CA GLY A 133 7.25 11.50 1.14
C GLY A 133 6.52 11.03 2.39
N SER A 134 5.19 11.00 2.29
CA SER A 134 4.26 10.54 3.32
C SER A 134 2.95 10.05 2.71
N SER A 135 2.14 9.36 3.51
CA SER A 135 0.83 8.85 3.10
C SER A 135 0.89 8.01 1.80
N PRO A 136 1.54 6.84 1.79
CA PRO A 136 1.55 5.95 0.64
C PRO A 136 0.17 5.32 0.46
N LEU A 137 -0.61 5.84 -0.49
CA LEU A 137 -2.00 5.41 -0.76
C LEU A 137 -2.08 4.26 -1.76
N ALA A 138 -1.10 4.18 -2.66
CA ALA A 138 -1.08 3.23 -3.75
C ALA A 138 -0.47 1.88 -3.34
N GLY A 139 -0.84 0.83 -4.07
CA GLY A 139 -0.15 -0.45 -4.01
C GLY A 139 1.26 -0.35 -4.60
N LEU A 140 2.13 -1.26 -4.15
CA LEU A 140 3.49 -1.38 -4.66
C LEU A 140 3.52 -2.17 -5.96
N ILE A 141 4.64 -2.05 -6.70
CA ILE A 141 5.02 -2.99 -7.75
C ILE A 141 6.38 -3.61 -7.44
N LEU A 142 6.63 -4.80 -7.95
CA LEU A 142 7.82 -5.60 -7.69
C LEU A 142 8.55 -5.87 -9.00
N ASP A 143 9.84 -5.58 -9.06
CA ASP A 143 10.66 -5.95 -10.21
C ASP A 143 11.28 -7.36 -10.07
N ALA A 144 11.89 -7.84 -11.14
CA ALA A 144 12.53 -9.17 -11.17
C ALA A 144 13.75 -9.30 -10.22
N LYS A 145 14.30 -8.19 -9.72
CA LYS A 145 15.41 -8.15 -8.76
C LYS A 145 14.93 -8.11 -7.31
N GLY A 146 13.60 -8.08 -7.09
CA GLY A 146 12.99 -7.99 -5.78
C GLY A 146 12.94 -6.57 -5.20
N ASN A 147 13.17 -5.53 -6.02
CA ASN A 147 12.95 -4.16 -5.58
C ASN A 147 11.47 -3.83 -5.56
N LEU A 148 11.04 -3.10 -4.53
CA LEU A 148 9.69 -2.56 -4.42
C LEU A 148 9.70 -1.09 -4.90
N TRP A 149 8.68 -0.74 -5.66
CA TRP A 149 8.50 0.61 -6.18
C TRP A 149 7.10 1.09 -5.81
N GLY A 150 6.99 2.34 -5.41
CA GLY A 150 5.73 2.91 -4.98
C GLY A 150 5.72 4.42 -5.04
N THR A 151 4.60 4.98 -4.63
CA THR A 151 4.38 6.43 -4.53
C THR A 151 3.94 6.79 -3.12
N ALA A 152 4.40 7.95 -2.65
CA ALA A 152 3.87 8.61 -1.48
C ALA A 152 3.06 9.83 -1.94
N SER A 153 1.81 9.96 -1.50
CA SER A 153 0.89 10.96 -2.05
C SER A 153 1.13 12.37 -1.56
N SER A 154 1.96 12.53 -0.55
CA SER A 154 2.30 13.82 0.08
C SER A 154 3.77 13.83 0.46
N GLY A 155 4.26 14.96 0.97
CA GLY A 155 5.67 15.13 1.33
C GLY A 155 6.57 15.23 0.10
N GLY A 156 7.87 14.97 0.28
CA GLY A 156 8.91 15.37 -0.65
C GLY A 156 9.33 16.82 -0.42
N THR A 157 10.29 17.30 -1.19
CA THR A 157 10.86 18.65 -1.01
C THR A 157 9.82 19.76 -1.14
N ASP A 158 8.90 19.61 -2.07
CA ASP A 158 7.86 20.61 -2.38
C ASP A 158 6.45 20.21 -1.92
N GLY A 159 6.34 19.08 -1.21
CA GLY A 159 5.07 18.60 -0.66
C GLY A 159 4.13 17.92 -1.67
N GLY A 160 4.55 17.80 -2.92
CA GLY A 160 3.74 17.24 -4.01
C GLY A 160 3.65 15.71 -4.02
N GLY A 161 4.38 15.04 -3.16
CA GLY A 161 4.52 13.60 -3.12
C GLY A 161 5.79 13.12 -3.83
N THR A 162 6.06 11.82 -3.72
CA THR A 162 7.29 11.23 -4.25
C THR A 162 7.05 9.90 -4.98
N ILE A 163 8.01 9.54 -5.84
CA ILE A 163 8.20 8.17 -6.32
C ILE A 163 9.40 7.61 -5.59
N PHE A 164 9.27 6.42 -5.03
CA PHE A 164 10.33 5.77 -4.29
C PHE A 164 10.62 4.35 -4.73
N ARG A 165 11.85 3.91 -4.42
CA ARG A 165 12.28 2.52 -4.53
C ARG A 165 12.84 2.02 -3.20
N LEU A 166 12.47 0.81 -2.84
CA LEU A 166 13.07 0.03 -1.77
C LEU A 166 13.82 -1.16 -2.36
N ARG A 167 15.10 -1.27 -2.08
CA ARG A 167 15.97 -2.35 -2.53
C ARG A 167 16.38 -3.24 -1.36
N PRO A 168 16.26 -4.58 -1.47
CA PRO A 168 16.79 -5.50 -0.45
C PRO A 168 18.29 -5.27 -0.24
N ALA A 169 18.72 -5.14 1.01
CA ALA A 169 20.10 -4.92 1.42
C ALA A 169 20.45 -5.85 2.60
N GLY A 170 20.61 -7.14 2.32
CA GLY A 170 20.82 -8.17 3.34
C GLY A 170 19.57 -8.37 4.20
N LYS A 171 19.64 -8.00 5.49
CA LYS A 171 18.50 -8.06 6.42
C LYS A 171 17.69 -6.76 6.49
N SER A 172 18.11 -5.72 5.78
CA SER A 172 17.49 -4.40 5.76
C SER A 172 17.06 -4.03 4.34
N TRP A 173 16.51 -2.82 4.17
CA TRP A 173 16.12 -2.26 2.90
C TRP A 173 16.77 -0.88 2.72
N SER A 174 17.19 -0.59 1.51
CA SER A 174 17.71 0.72 1.11
C SER A 174 16.62 1.50 0.41
N PHE A 175 16.20 2.61 0.98
CA PHE A 175 15.21 3.52 0.42
C PHE A 175 15.87 4.58 -0.47
N THR A 176 15.23 4.93 -1.57
CA THR A 176 15.68 5.99 -2.49
C THR A 176 14.45 6.71 -3.03
N VAL A 177 14.42 8.03 -2.93
CA VAL A 177 13.51 8.88 -3.70
C VAL A 177 14.04 8.97 -5.12
N LEU A 178 13.19 8.74 -6.11
CA LEU A 178 13.51 8.81 -7.53
C LEU A 178 13.02 10.09 -8.17
N HIS A 179 11.90 10.60 -7.67
CA HIS A 179 11.30 11.83 -8.13
C HIS A 179 10.53 12.49 -6.99
N ASP A 180 10.71 13.80 -6.85
CA ASP A 180 9.90 14.67 -6.00
C ASP A 180 8.97 15.49 -6.89
N PHE A 181 7.67 15.38 -6.69
CA PHE A 181 6.71 16.18 -7.43
C PHE A 181 6.66 17.61 -6.91
N THR A 182 6.86 18.56 -7.82
CA THR A 182 6.99 19.99 -7.47
C THR A 182 5.70 20.81 -7.66
N GLY A 183 4.60 20.15 -8.01
CA GLY A 183 3.37 20.83 -8.39
C GLY A 183 3.32 21.15 -9.89
N ALA A 184 2.62 22.21 -10.30
CA ALA A 184 2.44 22.52 -11.72
C ALA A 184 3.74 22.97 -12.38
N PRO A 185 4.08 22.45 -13.58
CA PRO A 185 3.29 21.54 -14.41
C PRO A 185 3.57 20.04 -14.15
N ASP A 186 4.49 19.72 -13.25
CA ASP A 186 5.01 18.37 -12.97
C ASP A 186 3.94 17.41 -12.44
N GLY A 187 3.02 17.93 -11.66
CA GLY A 187 1.96 17.17 -11.01
C GLY A 187 2.13 17.11 -9.50
N SER A 188 1.10 16.62 -8.82
CA SER A 188 1.15 16.36 -7.38
C SER A 188 0.14 15.29 -6.97
N ARG A 189 0.35 14.72 -5.80
CA ARG A 189 -0.47 13.66 -5.21
C ARG A 189 -0.56 12.42 -6.09
N PRO A 190 0.56 11.70 -6.32
CA PRO A 190 0.54 10.40 -6.96
C PRO A 190 -0.15 9.40 -6.03
N SER A 191 -1.34 8.94 -6.40
CA SER A 191 -2.17 8.05 -5.57
C SER A 191 -2.55 6.74 -6.26
N ALA A 192 -2.05 6.51 -7.47
CA ALA A 192 -2.22 5.28 -8.22
C ALA A 192 -0.93 4.44 -8.23
N SER A 193 -1.09 3.12 -8.33
CA SER A 193 0.04 2.21 -8.49
C SER A 193 0.78 2.48 -9.80
N LEU A 194 2.11 2.33 -9.76
CA LEU A 194 2.97 2.42 -10.92
C LEU A 194 2.82 1.18 -11.81
N ILE A 195 3.24 1.30 -13.07
CA ILE A 195 3.42 0.16 -13.98
C ILE A 195 4.79 0.25 -14.63
N PHE A 196 5.34 -0.90 -15.06
CA PHE A 196 6.55 -0.96 -15.88
C PHE A 196 6.19 -1.18 -17.36
N ASP A 197 7.02 -0.59 -18.24
CA ASP A 197 7.12 -1.10 -19.61
C ASP A 197 8.15 -2.24 -19.72
N ALA A 198 8.31 -2.78 -20.91
CA ALA A 198 9.26 -3.85 -21.19
C ALA A 198 10.74 -3.42 -21.05
N ALA A 199 11.03 -2.14 -21.12
CA ALA A 199 12.38 -1.57 -20.94
C ALA A 199 12.70 -1.30 -19.45
N GLY A 200 11.69 -1.34 -18.57
CA GLY A 200 11.79 -1.08 -17.14
C GLY A 200 11.52 0.38 -16.76
N ASN A 201 11.00 1.19 -17.68
CA ASN A 201 10.54 2.54 -17.35
C ASN A 201 9.26 2.48 -16.52
N LEU A 202 9.10 3.45 -15.63
CA LEU A 202 7.95 3.57 -14.73
C LEU A 202 6.95 4.59 -15.28
N TYR A 203 5.68 4.22 -15.23
CA TYR A 203 4.57 5.10 -15.59
C TYR A 203 3.58 5.20 -14.43
N GLY A 204 2.99 6.36 -14.28
CA GLY A 204 1.97 6.62 -13.27
C GLY A 204 1.19 7.88 -13.55
N THR A 205 0.33 8.24 -12.59
CA THR A 205 -0.52 9.43 -12.68
C THR A 205 -0.44 10.22 -11.38
N THR A 206 -0.57 11.55 -11.51
CA THR A 206 -0.84 12.44 -10.38
C THR A 206 -2.29 12.91 -10.40
N GLN A 207 -2.86 13.14 -9.23
CA GLN A 207 -4.25 13.58 -9.12
C GLN A 207 -4.42 15.07 -9.43
N TYR A 208 -3.39 15.90 -9.12
CA TYR A 208 -3.47 17.36 -9.17
C TYR A 208 -2.27 17.97 -9.92
N SER A 209 -2.32 19.29 -10.06
CA SER A 209 -1.19 20.15 -10.49
C SER A 209 -0.70 19.92 -11.92
N GLY A 210 -1.54 19.37 -12.84
CA GLY A 210 -1.28 19.48 -14.27
C GLY A 210 -1.51 20.91 -14.78
N SER A 211 -1.03 21.19 -16.00
CA SER A 211 -1.12 22.53 -16.61
C SER A 211 -2.54 23.00 -16.99
N GLY A 212 -3.54 22.13 -16.86
CA GLY A 212 -4.94 22.43 -17.21
C GLY A 212 -5.60 23.38 -16.20
N GLN A 213 -6.19 24.47 -16.69
CA GLN A 213 -6.91 25.44 -15.84
C GLN A 213 -8.38 25.09 -15.61
N ALA A 214 -8.92 24.12 -16.34
CA ALA A 214 -10.32 23.73 -16.27
C ALA A 214 -10.73 23.07 -14.93
N CYS A 215 -9.75 22.60 -14.14
CA CYS A 215 -9.97 21.94 -12.85
C CYS A 215 -9.77 22.87 -11.64
N GLY A 216 -9.84 24.19 -11.86
CA GLY A 216 -9.67 25.18 -10.81
C GLY A 216 -8.24 25.24 -10.25
N ASN A 217 -8.13 25.62 -8.97
CA ASN A 217 -6.83 25.86 -8.33
C ASN A 217 -5.94 24.60 -8.15
N TYR A 218 -6.52 23.41 -8.30
CA TYR A 218 -5.79 22.15 -8.08
C TYR A 218 -5.15 21.59 -9.36
N GLY A 219 -5.53 22.10 -10.56
CA GLY A 219 -5.12 21.51 -11.84
C GLY A 219 -5.74 20.12 -12.09
N CYS A 220 -5.54 19.59 -13.28
CA CYS A 220 -6.20 18.36 -13.74
C CYS A 220 -5.34 17.07 -13.61
N GLY A 221 -4.19 17.14 -12.95
CA GLY A 221 -3.26 16.02 -12.83
C GLY A 221 -2.41 15.79 -14.08
N THR A 222 -1.53 14.79 -14.01
CA THR A 222 -0.59 14.44 -15.07
C THR A 222 -0.54 12.93 -15.28
N VAL A 223 -0.04 12.52 -16.45
CA VAL A 223 0.53 11.19 -16.68
C VAL A 223 2.03 11.40 -16.82
N PHE A 224 2.83 10.61 -16.11
CA PHE A 224 4.28 10.76 -16.08
C PHE A 224 5.01 9.48 -16.45
N GLU A 225 6.25 9.64 -16.92
CA GLU A 225 7.24 8.59 -17.10
C GLU A 225 8.49 8.92 -16.27
N VAL A 226 9.08 7.92 -15.63
CA VAL A 226 10.36 8.03 -14.91
C VAL A 226 11.29 6.91 -15.37
N TRP A 227 12.52 7.27 -15.70
CA TRP A 227 13.59 6.33 -16.03
C TRP A 227 14.41 6.04 -14.77
N PRO A 228 14.36 4.81 -14.21
CA PRO A 228 15.03 4.44 -12.96
C PRO A 228 16.54 4.13 -13.13
#